data_790a8565cf02645f6a4651724bd94015
#
_entry.id   790a8565cf02645f6a4651724bd94015
#
_cell.length_a   1.000
_cell.length_b   1.000
_cell.length_c   1.000
_cell.angle_alpha   90.00
_cell.angle_beta   90.00
_cell.angle_gamma   90.00
#
_symmetry.space_group_name_H-M   'P 1'
#
loop_
_entity.id
_entity.type
_entity.pdbx_description
1 polymer ?
#
loop_
_entity_poly.entity_id
_entity_poly.type
_entity_poly.pdbx_seq_one_letter_code
_entity_poly.pdbx_strand_id
1 'polypeptide(L)'
;MLLSRKPVLIVVFTIAAIVIGFILLLKGCLAKYDERFIKPPALVFEKNGKTVVFSIVEFQKTTSYSQKGNFVRKSVKTMYYVQINDGKTADFIAKKKIKNHKEVKSYPVEILGASGNLAWSFIGEPMAFDAFTLEMKADIKILEEKNPSLLGKFPVERQFYNFNVSDSNIDFTAKDGSKWELNTQTLQAAPSSYQKDKSPLQNKMASLEQELKNNQTNLDSLYQQKSYRPSRDYSLKKISYTEYQQINNLYYKERDSLYKVKDSLQQLERQYRDNKRETEDREREIEQLQRTGLSFSQIKINQDTLSLKWFGLYSDEELDKLNDRVNIQNSNDETARRKFFITDYSFSKNNAAIINKAAAKSTSSTDFLAAGFLLNKTTARPIIVPGNNSFLIAHKDQVGREGKILITSINTAGKAGWTCNTALSEWSDWVLSGNHLYVFGVDNKNLSSGEPNILLCIDLEKGTASKYDYFKEKKIE
;
A
#
# COMPACT_ATOMS: atom_id res chain seq x y z
N MET A 1 56.56 54.96 -6.96
CA MET A 1 55.54 54.88 -5.91
C MET A 1 54.92 53.47 -5.91
N LEU A 2 55.53 52.53 -5.15
CA LEU A 2 55.06 51.17 -5.04
C LEU A 2 54.05 51.11 -3.91
N LEU A 3 52.74 51.32 -4.19
CA LEU A 3 51.69 51.08 -3.23
C LEU A 3 51.73 49.63 -2.76
N SER A 4 52.04 49.47 -1.49
CA SER A 4 52.11 48.16 -0.82
C SER A 4 50.82 47.38 -1.06
N ARG A 5 50.89 46.26 -1.79
CA ARG A 5 49.74 45.36 -2.09
C ARG A 5 49.17 44.65 -0.84
N LYS A 6 49.88 44.75 0.30
CA LYS A 6 49.48 44.10 1.57
C LYS A 6 48.12 44.55 2.15
N PRO A 7 47.77 45.87 2.23
CA PRO A 7 46.49 46.27 2.80
C PRO A 7 45.28 45.86 1.93
N VAL A 8 45.44 45.82 0.59
CA VAL A 8 44.38 45.40 -0.30
C VAL A 8 44.08 43.91 -0.15
N LEU A 9 45.11 43.07 0.02
CA LEU A 9 44.98 41.63 0.23
C LEU A 9 44.19 41.36 1.55
N ILE A 10 44.52 42.08 2.63
CA ILE A 10 43.85 41.93 3.92
C ILE A 10 42.35 42.25 3.80
N VAL A 11 42.00 43.37 3.13
CA VAL A 11 40.63 43.77 2.93
C VAL A 11 39.85 42.71 2.11
N VAL A 12 40.44 42.17 1.05
CA VAL A 12 39.83 41.12 0.24
C VAL A 12 39.58 39.84 1.04
N PHE A 13 40.55 39.40 1.86
CA PHE A 13 40.36 38.21 2.73
C PHE A 13 39.34 38.45 3.81
N THR A 14 39.26 39.67 4.40
CA THR A 14 38.25 39.98 5.39
C THR A 14 36.85 39.97 4.79
N ILE A 15 36.64 40.56 3.62
CA ILE A 15 35.35 40.52 2.92
C ILE A 15 34.97 39.08 2.55
N ALA A 16 35.91 38.28 2.05
CA ALA A 16 35.66 36.87 1.73
C ALA A 16 35.26 36.09 2.99
N ALA A 17 35.94 36.29 4.12
CA ALA A 17 35.60 35.64 5.39
C ALA A 17 34.19 36.03 5.89
N ILE A 18 33.83 37.32 5.79
CA ILE A 18 32.49 37.80 6.16
C ILE A 18 31.41 37.17 5.26
N VAL A 19 31.64 37.11 3.93
CA VAL A 19 30.73 36.51 2.98
C VAL A 19 30.57 35.01 3.24
N ILE A 20 31.65 34.29 3.49
CA ILE A 20 31.63 32.87 3.84
C ILE A 20 30.88 32.66 5.17
N GLY A 21 31.17 33.47 6.19
CA GLY A 21 30.45 33.43 7.47
C GLY A 21 28.95 33.66 7.32
N PHE A 22 28.55 34.62 6.52
CA PHE A 22 27.14 34.91 6.23
C PHE A 22 26.47 33.76 5.47
N ILE A 23 27.14 33.17 4.49
CA ILE A 23 26.64 32.00 3.77
C ILE A 23 26.45 30.80 4.71
N LEU A 24 27.38 30.58 5.64
CA LEU A 24 27.29 29.49 6.62
C LEU A 24 26.14 29.73 7.61
N LEU A 25 25.95 30.96 8.07
CA LEU A 25 24.80 31.31 8.91
C LEU A 25 23.46 31.13 8.20
N LEU A 26 23.34 31.57 6.95
CA LEU A 26 22.13 31.38 6.16
C LEU A 26 21.83 29.88 5.96
N LYS A 27 22.85 29.07 5.63
CA LYS A 27 22.67 27.62 5.52
C LYS A 27 22.21 26.98 6.83
N GLY A 28 22.77 27.39 7.97
CA GLY A 28 22.35 26.93 9.31
C GLY A 28 20.90 27.28 9.62
N CYS A 29 20.49 28.53 9.31
CA CYS A 29 19.11 28.98 9.49
C CYS A 29 18.10 28.22 8.60
N LEU A 30 18.46 27.80 7.40
CA LEU A 30 17.59 27.04 6.51
C LEU A 30 17.53 25.56 6.87
N ALA A 31 18.58 25.00 7.44
CA ALA A 31 18.66 23.58 7.80
C ALA A 31 17.59 23.12 8.79
N LYS A 32 17.07 24.02 9.62
CA LYS A 32 15.96 23.72 10.56
C LYS A 32 14.63 23.38 9.85
N TYR A 33 14.51 23.71 8.57
CA TYR A 33 13.33 23.39 7.75
C TYR A 33 13.58 22.23 6.79
N ASP A 34 14.73 21.55 6.89
CA ASP A 34 14.98 20.34 6.14
C ASP A 34 14.08 19.22 6.66
N GLU A 35 13.64 18.33 5.79
CA GLU A 35 12.75 17.22 6.14
C GLU A 35 13.30 15.90 5.57
N ARG A 36 13.04 14.80 6.29
CA ARG A 36 13.40 13.45 5.87
C ARG A 36 12.25 12.51 6.17
N PHE A 37 11.89 11.74 5.17
CA PHE A 37 10.77 10.82 5.22
C PHE A 37 11.19 9.44 4.74
N ILE A 38 10.57 8.42 5.32
CA ILE A 38 10.67 7.05 4.82
C ILE A 38 9.60 6.88 3.75
N LYS A 39 9.95 6.31 2.60
CA LYS A 39 8.97 5.87 1.59
C LYS A 39 8.58 4.42 1.88
N PRO A 40 7.34 4.17 2.36
CA PRO A 40 6.87 2.81 2.60
C PRO A 40 6.72 2.03 1.27
N PRO A 41 6.72 0.69 1.34
CA PRO A 41 7.06 -0.14 2.48
C PRO A 41 8.56 -0.14 2.77
N ALA A 42 8.99 -0.60 3.94
CA ALA A 42 10.37 -0.98 4.19
C ALA A 42 10.52 -2.50 4.18
N LEU A 43 11.74 -2.99 4.00
CA LEU A 43 12.04 -4.42 3.97
C LEU A 43 12.96 -4.81 5.12
N VAL A 44 12.75 -5.99 5.64
CA VAL A 44 13.60 -6.59 6.66
C VAL A 44 14.32 -7.79 6.06
N PHE A 45 15.63 -7.83 6.24
CA PHE A 45 16.50 -8.91 5.76
C PHE A 45 17.23 -9.54 6.93
N GLU A 46 17.36 -10.86 6.87
CA GLU A 46 18.14 -11.61 7.85
C GLU A 46 19.18 -12.49 7.16
N LYS A 47 20.42 -12.42 7.65
CA LYS A 47 21.53 -13.22 7.15
C LYS A 47 22.56 -13.45 8.26
N ASN A 48 22.90 -14.71 8.50
CA ASN A 48 23.91 -15.10 9.51
C ASN A 48 23.63 -14.49 10.89
N GLY A 49 22.36 -14.43 11.34
CA GLY A 49 21.96 -13.87 12.62
C GLY A 49 22.00 -12.33 12.69
N LYS A 50 22.38 -11.66 11.62
CA LYS A 50 22.30 -10.21 11.46
C LYS A 50 20.99 -9.85 10.78
N THR A 51 20.19 -8.99 11.42
CA THR A 51 18.96 -8.45 10.86
C THR A 51 19.17 -6.99 10.49
N VAL A 52 18.72 -6.58 9.33
CA VAL A 52 18.75 -5.17 8.88
C VAL A 52 17.39 -4.73 8.35
N VAL A 53 17.07 -3.47 8.57
CA VAL A 53 15.91 -2.79 7.99
C VAL A 53 16.40 -1.92 6.84
N PHE A 54 15.94 -2.23 5.64
CA PHE A 54 16.23 -1.47 4.43
C PHE A 54 15.07 -0.52 4.12
N SER A 55 15.36 0.74 3.89
CA SER A 55 14.37 1.78 3.60
C SER A 55 14.85 2.73 2.49
N ILE A 56 13.88 3.32 1.78
CA ILE A 56 14.12 4.48 0.93
C ILE A 56 13.82 5.73 1.74
N VAL A 57 14.77 6.67 1.77
CA VAL A 57 14.65 7.94 2.47
C VAL A 57 14.61 9.08 1.47
N GLU A 58 13.55 9.85 1.50
CA GLU A 58 13.45 11.13 0.80
C GLU A 58 13.98 12.23 1.70
N PHE A 59 14.98 12.96 1.25
CA PHE A 59 15.50 14.14 1.92
C PHE A 59 15.17 15.39 1.15
N GLN A 60 14.37 16.25 1.75
CA GLN A 60 13.99 17.57 1.24
C GLN A 60 14.85 18.65 1.91
N LYS A 61 15.91 19.06 1.20
CA LYS A 61 16.77 20.15 1.65
C LYS A 61 16.15 21.50 1.31
N THR A 62 15.89 22.32 2.29
CA THR A 62 15.34 23.67 2.10
C THR A 62 16.36 24.61 1.48
N THR A 63 16.00 25.21 0.35
CA THR A 63 16.84 26.18 -0.38
C THR A 63 16.37 27.62 -0.19
N SER A 64 15.07 27.82 0.06
CA SER A 64 14.51 29.10 0.46
C SER A 64 13.28 28.89 1.35
N TYR A 65 13.07 29.81 2.27
CA TYR A 65 11.91 29.84 3.15
C TYR A 65 11.46 31.29 3.36
N SER A 66 10.18 31.56 3.17
CA SER A 66 9.59 32.85 3.54
C SER A 66 8.20 32.61 4.09
N GLN A 67 7.86 33.37 5.13
CA GLN A 67 6.54 33.38 5.74
C GLN A 67 6.00 34.81 5.77
N LYS A 68 4.78 35.00 5.29
CA LYS A 68 4.07 36.28 5.33
C LYS A 68 2.64 36.00 5.83
N GLY A 69 2.41 36.34 7.10
CA GLY A 69 1.18 36.00 7.80
C GLY A 69 1.02 34.46 7.87
N ASN A 70 -0.12 33.95 7.42
CA ASN A 70 -0.41 32.51 7.36
C ASN A 70 0.14 31.80 6.10
N PHE A 71 0.74 32.55 5.18
CA PHE A 71 1.30 31.98 3.96
C PHE A 71 2.76 31.60 4.14
N VAL A 72 3.08 30.34 3.88
CA VAL A 72 4.45 29.81 3.88
C VAL A 72 4.84 29.47 2.46
N ARG A 73 5.97 30.01 2.00
CA ARG A 73 6.60 29.63 0.73
C ARG A 73 7.94 28.97 1.01
N LYS A 74 8.04 27.69 0.66
CA LYS A 74 9.25 26.87 0.84
C LYS A 74 9.70 26.36 -0.52
N SER A 75 10.98 26.50 -0.86
CA SER A 75 11.60 25.84 -2.00
C SER A 75 12.53 24.77 -1.47
N VAL A 76 12.47 23.57 -2.05
CA VAL A 76 13.24 22.42 -1.60
C VAL A 76 14.03 21.79 -2.74
N LYS A 77 15.18 21.20 -2.40
CA LYS A 77 15.91 20.29 -3.27
C LYS A 77 15.75 18.87 -2.70
N THR A 78 15.01 18.04 -3.39
CA THR A 78 14.76 16.66 -2.97
C THR A 78 15.85 15.72 -3.47
N MET A 79 16.27 14.81 -2.62
CA MET A 79 17.26 13.77 -2.87
C MET A 79 16.78 12.45 -2.29
N TYR A 80 17.07 11.34 -2.98
CA TYR A 80 16.69 10.00 -2.56
C TYR A 80 17.91 9.21 -2.12
N TYR A 81 17.77 8.52 -1.00
CA TYR A 81 18.78 7.67 -0.41
C TYR A 81 18.20 6.29 -0.17
N VAL A 82 19.01 5.25 -0.23
CA VAL A 82 18.74 3.99 0.43
C VAL A 82 19.51 3.98 1.74
N GLN A 83 18.88 3.46 2.79
CA GLN A 83 19.44 3.42 4.14
C GLN A 83 19.20 2.06 4.77
N ILE A 84 20.15 1.60 5.57
CA ILE A 84 20.02 0.42 6.41
C ILE A 84 20.22 0.78 7.86
N ASN A 85 19.34 0.21 8.70
CA ASN A 85 19.41 0.27 10.15
C ASN A 85 19.52 -1.14 10.70
N ASP A 86 20.13 -1.29 11.86
CA ASP A 86 20.16 -2.56 12.60
C ASP A 86 18.75 -2.96 13.02
N GLY A 87 18.37 -4.21 12.74
CA GLY A 87 17.00 -4.66 12.99
C GLY A 87 16.68 -4.93 14.46
N LYS A 88 17.65 -4.97 15.35
CA LYS A 88 17.44 -5.19 16.80
C LYS A 88 17.53 -3.90 17.59
N THR A 89 18.48 -3.06 17.23
CA THR A 89 18.79 -1.84 18.00
C THR A 89 18.29 -0.56 17.34
N ALA A 90 17.77 -0.66 16.10
CA ALA A 90 17.41 0.45 15.24
C ALA A 90 18.57 1.39 14.87
N ASP A 91 19.80 1.07 15.27
CA ASP A 91 20.98 1.90 15.02
C ASP A 91 21.23 2.07 13.52
N PHE A 92 21.65 3.26 13.15
CA PHE A 92 22.09 3.55 11.79
C PHE A 92 23.32 2.72 11.42
N ILE A 93 23.30 2.06 10.27
CA ILE A 93 24.43 1.30 9.74
C ILE A 93 25.08 2.05 8.58
N ALA A 94 24.28 2.33 7.54
CA ALA A 94 24.78 2.98 6.33
C ALA A 94 23.67 3.64 5.53
N LYS A 95 24.04 4.64 4.75
CA LYS A 95 23.18 5.22 3.73
C LYS A 95 23.94 5.52 2.46
N LYS A 96 23.27 5.43 1.32
CA LYS A 96 23.84 5.74 0.00
C LYS A 96 22.88 6.65 -0.76
N LYS A 97 23.40 7.77 -1.25
CA LYS A 97 22.64 8.65 -2.14
C LYS A 97 22.48 7.98 -3.50
N ILE A 98 21.25 7.98 -4.02
CA ILE A 98 20.91 7.35 -5.30
C ILE A 98 20.68 8.40 -6.37
N LYS A 99 19.65 9.24 -6.21
CA LYS A 99 19.24 10.23 -7.21
C LYS A 99 18.83 11.55 -6.57
N ASN A 100 18.93 12.65 -7.35
CA ASN A 100 18.19 13.88 -7.07
C ASN A 100 16.80 13.80 -7.70
N HIS A 101 15.87 14.60 -7.21
CA HIS A 101 14.50 14.66 -7.76
C HIS A 101 14.46 14.89 -9.27
N LYS A 102 15.32 15.76 -9.81
CA LYS A 102 15.39 16.04 -11.24
C LYS A 102 15.80 14.85 -12.09
N GLU A 103 16.43 13.84 -11.48
CA GLU A 103 16.88 12.60 -12.15
C GLU A 103 15.81 11.52 -12.11
N VAL A 104 14.76 11.71 -11.27
CA VAL A 104 13.64 10.77 -11.15
C VAL A 104 12.62 11.11 -12.23
N LYS A 105 12.46 10.23 -13.21
CA LYS A 105 11.61 10.44 -14.39
C LYS A 105 10.14 10.12 -14.13
N SER A 106 9.86 9.28 -13.14
CA SER A 106 8.53 8.79 -12.85
C SER A 106 8.30 8.58 -11.36
N TYR A 107 7.06 8.72 -10.94
CA TYR A 107 6.57 8.47 -9.57
C TYR A 107 5.54 7.34 -9.59
N PRO A 108 5.30 6.66 -8.47
CA PRO A 108 5.89 6.84 -7.15
C PRO A 108 7.35 6.36 -7.03
N VAL A 109 8.06 6.82 -5.98
CA VAL A 109 9.33 6.24 -5.52
C VAL A 109 8.98 5.28 -4.40
N GLU A 110 9.30 4.00 -4.59
CA GLU A 110 8.89 2.95 -3.64
C GLU A 110 9.77 1.70 -3.72
N ILE A 111 9.65 0.84 -2.72
CA ILE A 111 10.22 -0.51 -2.73
C ILE A 111 9.27 -1.43 -3.50
N LEU A 112 9.81 -2.22 -4.42
CA LEU A 112 9.05 -3.22 -5.19
C LEU A 112 8.91 -4.53 -4.42
N GLY A 113 10.01 -5.02 -3.82
CA GLY A 113 10.03 -6.27 -3.08
C GLY A 113 11.43 -6.74 -2.73
N ALA A 114 11.52 -7.93 -2.14
CA ALA A 114 12.75 -8.57 -1.72
C ALA A 114 12.96 -9.90 -2.46
N SER A 115 14.20 -10.15 -2.87
CA SER A 115 14.59 -11.43 -3.46
C SER A 115 15.98 -11.84 -2.94
N GLY A 116 16.05 -12.87 -2.09
CA GLY A 116 17.25 -13.23 -1.37
C GLY A 116 17.79 -12.05 -0.55
N ASN A 117 19.01 -11.58 -0.83
CA ASN A 117 19.60 -10.40 -0.19
C ASN A 117 19.37 -9.10 -0.98
N LEU A 118 18.60 -9.14 -2.05
CA LEU A 118 18.37 -7.99 -2.91
C LEU A 118 17.09 -7.26 -2.53
N ALA A 119 17.20 -5.96 -2.27
CA ALA A 119 16.07 -5.03 -2.15
C ALA A 119 15.81 -4.41 -3.52
N TRP A 120 14.70 -4.76 -4.14
CA TRP A 120 14.24 -4.16 -5.38
C TRP A 120 13.42 -2.92 -5.10
N SER A 121 13.74 -1.86 -5.80
CA SER A 121 13.17 -0.52 -5.60
C SER A 121 12.90 0.14 -6.94
N PHE A 122 11.91 1.03 -6.97
CA PHE A 122 11.67 1.91 -8.10
C PHE A 122 11.99 3.35 -7.70
N ILE A 123 13.08 3.90 -8.24
CA ILE A 123 13.52 5.28 -8.01
C ILE A 123 13.70 5.97 -9.36
N GLY A 124 12.56 6.18 -10.06
CA GLY A 124 12.50 6.65 -11.44
C GLY A 124 12.89 5.59 -12.48
N GLU A 125 13.34 4.42 -12.02
CA GLU A 125 13.64 3.21 -12.76
C GLU A 125 13.76 2.04 -11.79
N PRO A 126 13.62 0.77 -12.24
CA PRO A 126 13.87 -0.38 -11.39
C PRO A 126 15.36 -0.46 -11.03
N MET A 127 15.63 -0.65 -9.75
CA MET A 127 16.97 -0.75 -9.20
C MET A 127 17.01 -1.86 -8.14
N ALA A 128 18.12 -2.59 -8.04
CA ALA A 128 18.35 -3.55 -6.99
C ALA A 128 19.59 -3.21 -6.18
N PHE A 129 19.50 -3.36 -4.87
CA PHE A 129 20.59 -3.14 -3.94
C PHE A 129 20.80 -4.37 -3.07
N ASP A 130 22.07 -4.70 -2.80
CA ASP A 130 22.37 -5.63 -1.71
C ASP A 130 21.96 -4.96 -0.38
N ALA A 131 21.07 -5.63 0.37
CA ALA A 131 20.48 -5.07 1.57
C ALA A 131 21.43 -4.89 2.75
N PHE A 132 22.62 -5.51 2.70
CA PHE A 132 23.62 -5.43 3.78
C PHE A 132 24.75 -4.46 3.48
N THR A 133 25.04 -4.21 2.19
CA THR A 133 26.18 -3.36 1.76
C THR A 133 25.74 -2.10 1.03
N LEU A 134 24.48 -1.99 0.60
CA LEU A 134 23.93 -0.95 -0.27
C LEU A 134 24.65 -0.87 -1.64
N GLU A 135 25.35 -1.93 -2.03
CA GLU A 135 25.91 -2.02 -3.38
C GLU A 135 24.76 -2.16 -4.40
N MET A 136 24.77 -1.34 -5.43
CA MET A 136 23.81 -1.44 -6.52
C MET A 136 24.16 -2.65 -7.40
N LYS A 137 23.22 -3.58 -7.52
CA LYS A 137 23.37 -4.82 -8.29
C LYS A 137 22.62 -4.78 -9.62
N ALA A 138 21.60 -3.92 -9.74
CA ALA A 138 20.88 -3.70 -10.99
C ALA A 138 20.39 -2.25 -11.10
N ASP A 139 20.41 -1.73 -12.31
CA ASP A 139 19.71 -0.56 -12.80
C ASP A 139 19.33 -0.86 -14.27
N ILE A 140 18.63 0.06 -14.94
CA ILE A 140 18.23 -0.15 -16.35
C ILE A 140 19.45 -0.49 -17.24
N LYS A 141 20.58 0.15 -17.03
CA LYS A 141 21.78 -0.09 -17.85
C LYS A 141 22.28 -1.53 -17.71
N ILE A 142 22.40 -2.01 -16.47
CA ILE A 142 22.82 -3.39 -16.19
C ILE A 142 21.78 -4.39 -16.73
N LEU A 143 20.47 -4.06 -16.60
CA LEU A 143 19.40 -4.91 -17.12
C LEU A 143 19.44 -5.00 -18.65
N GLU A 144 19.68 -3.90 -19.34
CA GLU A 144 19.82 -3.87 -20.80
C GLU A 144 21.07 -4.62 -21.28
N GLU A 145 22.20 -4.48 -20.59
CA GLU A 145 23.44 -5.23 -20.88
C GLU A 145 23.23 -6.75 -20.78
N LYS A 146 22.41 -7.18 -19.78
CA LYS A 146 22.10 -8.60 -19.60
C LYS A 146 20.99 -9.10 -20.54
N ASN A 147 20.18 -8.21 -21.09
CA ASN A 147 19.03 -8.51 -21.95
C ASN A 147 19.07 -7.68 -23.24
N PRO A 148 19.98 -7.96 -24.18
CA PRO A 148 20.16 -7.13 -25.38
C PRO A 148 18.90 -6.97 -26.25
N SER A 149 17.98 -7.94 -26.23
CA SER A 149 16.69 -7.88 -26.92
C SER A 149 15.73 -6.82 -26.36
N LEU A 150 16.01 -6.34 -25.15
CA LEU A 150 15.22 -5.34 -24.41
C LEU A 150 15.91 -3.96 -24.38
N LEU A 151 16.97 -3.76 -25.14
CA LEU A 151 17.66 -2.47 -25.21
C LEU A 151 16.68 -1.35 -25.61
N GLY A 152 16.59 -0.32 -24.76
CA GLY A 152 15.68 0.82 -24.93
C GLY A 152 14.19 0.52 -24.70
N LYS A 153 13.81 -0.73 -24.36
CA LYS A 153 12.42 -1.16 -24.20
C LYS A 153 11.90 -1.16 -22.76
N PHE A 154 12.77 -1.05 -21.76
CA PHE A 154 12.30 -0.96 -20.37
C PHE A 154 11.43 0.27 -20.17
N PRO A 155 10.20 0.14 -19.60
CA PRO A 155 9.33 1.27 -19.35
C PRO A 155 9.91 2.20 -18.28
N VAL A 156 9.56 3.48 -18.38
CA VAL A 156 10.01 4.51 -17.42
C VAL A 156 8.99 4.72 -16.31
N GLU A 157 7.75 4.24 -16.45
CA GLU A 157 6.67 4.42 -15.51
C GLU A 157 6.56 3.20 -14.60
N ARG A 158 6.37 3.48 -13.30
CA ARG A 158 6.28 2.47 -12.24
C ARG A 158 5.15 1.46 -12.45
N GLN A 159 4.03 1.89 -12.99
CA GLN A 159 2.82 1.08 -13.16
C GLN A 159 3.00 -0.16 -14.07
N PHE A 160 4.04 -0.17 -14.88
CA PHE A 160 4.34 -1.29 -15.78
C PHE A 160 5.17 -2.40 -15.13
N TYR A 161 5.55 -2.25 -13.86
CA TYR A 161 6.30 -3.24 -13.11
C TYR A 161 5.45 -3.81 -11.98
N ASN A 162 5.43 -5.13 -11.84
CA ASN A 162 4.76 -5.83 -10.76
C ASN A 162 5.72 -6.85 -10.15
N PHE A 163 5.99 -6.72 -8.86
CA PHE A 163 6.82 -7.68 -8.14
C PHE A 163 5.95 -8.85 -7.69
N ASN A 164 6.23 -10.05 -8.23
CA ASN A 164 5.56 -11.28 -7.83
C ASN A 164 6.26 -11.85 -6.59
N VAL A 165 5.60 -11.75 -5.43
CA VAL A 165 6.14 -12.22 -4.15
C VAL A 165 6.32 -13.73 -4.13
N SER A 166 5.46 -14.51 -4.82
CA SER A 166 5.50 -15.97 -4.82
C SER A 166 6.77 -16.50 -5.50
N ASP A 167 7.12 -15.92 -6.63
CA ASP A 167 8.23 -16.40 -7.47
C ASP A 167 9.47 -15.52 -7.32
N SER A 168 9.34 -14.41 -6.59
CA SER A 168 10.37 -13.39 -6.44
C SER A 168 10.87 -12.82 -7.78
N ASN A 169 9.99 -12.73 -8.79
CA ASN A 169 10.26 -12.18 -10.11
C ASN A 169 9.57 -10.82 -10.30
N ILE A 170 9.98 -10.08 -11.32
CA ILE A 170 9.32 -8.83 -11.71
C ILE A 170 8.67 -9.02 -13.07
N ASP A 171 7.33 -8.99 -13.10
CA ASP A 171 6.57 -8.91 -14.34
C ASP A 171 6.58 -7.47 -14.84
N PHE A 172 6.83 -7.26 -16.13
CA PHE A 172 6.75 -5.91 -16.70
C PHE A 172 6.22 -5.92 -18.13
N THR A 173 5.62 -4.80 -18.51
CA THR A 173 5.18 -4.56 -19.88
C THR A 173 6.17 -3.59 -20.53
N ALA A 174 6.91 -4.07 -21.54
CA ALA A 174 7.88 -3.26 -22.28
C ALA A 174 7.20 -2.13 -23.08
N LYS A 175 7.97 -1.13 -23.51
CA LYS A 175 7.46 0.01 -24.28
C LYS A 175 6.76 -0.37 -25.59
N ASP A 176 7.10 -1.52 -26.16
CA ASP A 176 6.46 -2.06 -27.36
C ASP A 176 5.18 -2.86 -27.06
N GLY A 177 4.75 -2.90 -25.80
CA GLY A 177 3.56 -3.63 -25.33
C GLY A 177 3.81 -5.12 -25.06
N SER A 178 5.01 -5.64 -25.32
CA SER A 178 5.36 -7.03 -25.03
C SER A 178 5.50 -7.23 -23.50
N LYS A 179 5.12 -8.41 -23.04
CA LYS A 179 5.15 -8.78 -21.61
C LYS A 179 6.36 -9.65 -21.32
N TRP A 180 7.04 -9.33 -20.23
CA TRP A 180 8.27 -9.96 -19.82
C TRP A 180 8.27 -10.27 -18.34
N GLU A 181 8.98 -11.32 -17.98
CA GLU A 181 9.26 -11.70 -16.61
C GLU A 181 10.78 -11.62 -16.38
N LEU A 182 11.17 -10.76 -15.43
CA LEU A 182 12.56 -10.58 -15.02
C LEU A 182 12.85 -11.44 -13.79
N ASN A 183 13.75 -12.40 -13.94
CA ASN A 183 14.28 -13.12 -12.79
C ASN A 183 15.18 -12.19 -11.98
N THR A 184 14.79 -11.93 -10.72
CA THR A 184 15.42 -10.93 -9.87
C THR A 184 16.80 -11.32 -9.35
N GLN A 185 17.18 -12.59 -9.42
CA GLN A 185 18.48 -13.10 -9.00
C GLN A 185 19.49 -13.13 -10.16
N THR A 186 19.07 -13.66 -11.31
CA THR A 186 19.94 -13.78 -12.49
C THR A 186 19.97 -12.53 -13.33
N LEU A 187 18.98 -11.65 -13.18
CA LEU A 187 18.73 -10.45 -13.98
C LEU A 187 18.43 -10.75 -15.45
N GLN A 188 18.03 -12.00 -15.76
CA GLN A 188 17.63 -12.41 -17.10
C GLN A 188 16.11 -12.23 -17.22
N ALA A 189 15.69 -11.65 -18.34
CA ALA A 189 14.28 -11.52 -18.68
C ALA A 189 13.89 -12.54 -19.76
N ALA A 190 12.74 -13.17 -19.58
CA ALA A 190 12.11 -14.05 -20.55
C ALA A 190 10.76 -13.48 -20.97
N PRO A 191 10.29 -13.74 -22.20
CA PRO A 191 8.90 -13.43 -22.55
C PRO A 191 7.97 -14.06 -21.52
N SER A 192 7.12 -13.24 -20.92
CA SER A 192 6.17 -13.75 -19.95
C SER A 192 5.18 -14.66 -20.63
N SER A 193 5.20 -15.96 -20.27
CA SER A 193 4.14 -16.90 -20.60
C SER A 193 2.88 -16.61 -19.78
N TYR A 194 3.00 -15.75 -18.78
CA TYR A 194 1.91 -15.30 -17.94
C TYR A 194 0.99 -14.39 -18.78
N GLN A 195 0.14 -14.97 -19.59
CA GLN A 195 -1.16 -14.39 -19.78
C GLN A 195 -1.73 -14.31 -18.37
N LYS A 196 -1.77 -13.10 -17.80
CA LYS A 196 -2.56 -12.85 -16.60
C LYS A 196 -3.90 -13.45 -16.94
N ASP A 197 -4.16 -14.66 -16.43
CA ASP A 197 -5.45 -15.30 -16.64
C ASP A 197 -6.43 -14.25 -16.16
N LYS A 198 -7.07 -13.60 -17.14
CA LYS A 198 -8.13 -12.65 -16.81
C LYS A 198 -8.98 -13.45 -15.87
N SER A 199 -9.25 -12.94 -14.68
CA SER A 199 -10.04 -13.69 -13.71
C SER A 199 -11.23 -14.27 -14.47
N PRO A 200 -11.76 -15.43 -14.14
CA PRO A 200 -12.92 -16.02 -14.85
C PRO A 200 -14.01 -14.95 -15.06
N LEU A 201 -14.11 -14.01 -14.14
CA LEU A 201 -14.97 -12.84 -14.20
C LEU A 201 -14.59 -11.87 -15.34
N GLN A 202 -13.31 -11.55 -15.52
CA GLN A 202 -12.84 -10.65 -16.59
C GLN A 202 -13.01 -11.28 -17.98
N ASN A 203 -12.76 -12.59 -18.10
CA ASN A 203 -13.01 -13.33 -19.33
C ASN A 203 -14.49 -13.33 -19.69
N LYS A 204 -15.36 -13.51 -18.69
CA LYS A 204 -16.80 -13.49 -18.89
C LYS A 204 -17.31 -12.10 -19.26
N MET A 205 -16.79 -11.06 -18.65
CA MET A 205 -17.13 -9.67 -19.03
C MET A 205 -16.71 -9.35 -20.47
N ALA A 206 -15.50 -9.72 -20.88
CA ALA A 206 -15.04 -9.51 -22.25
C ALA A 206 -15.89 -10.29 -23.28
N SER A 207 -16.33 -11.50 -22.96
CA SER A 207 -17.28 -12.27 -23.77
C SER A 207 -18.62 -11.55 -23.90
N LEU A 208 -19.19 -11.07 -22.79
CA LEU A 208 -20.46 -10.34 -22.79
C LEU A 208 -20.39 -9.02 -23.59
N GLU A 209 -19.31 -8.28 -23.48
CA GLU A 209 -19.08 -7.07 -24.27
C GLU A 209 -19.05 -7.38 -25.78
N GLN A 210 -18.39 -8.48 -26.14
CA GLN A 210 -18.34 -8.89 -27.54
C GLN A 210 -19.73 -9.36 -28.06
N GLU A 211 -20.49 -10.09 -27.23
CA GLU A 211 -21.84 -10.51 -27.57
C GLU A 211 -22.81 -9.32 -27.72
N LEU A 212 -22.71 -8.30 -26.84
CA LEU A 212 -23.45 -7.05 -26.96
C LEU A 212 -23.13 -6.29 -28.24
N LYS A 213 -21.83 -6.22 -28.59
CA LYS A 213 -21.40 -5.59 -29.84
C LYS A 213 -21.92 -6.32 -31.07
N ASN A 214 -21.86 -7.65 -31.06
CA ASN A 214 -22.41 -8.47 -32.16
C ASN A 214 -23.93 -8.29 -32.29
N ASN A 215 -24.65 -8.29 -31.16
CA ASN A 215 -26.10 -8.04 -31.16
C ASN A 215 -26.45 -6.65 -31.71
N GLN A 216 -25.68 -5.62 -31.34
CA GLN A 216 -25.87 -4.27 -31.89
C GLN A 216 -25.63 -4.24 -33.43
N THR A 217 -24.58 -4.90 -33.90
CA THR A 217 -24.30 -5.03 -35.34
C THR A 217 -25.44 -5.72 -36.09
N ASN A 218 -26.05 -6.76 -35.48
CA ASN A 218 -27.20 -7.46 -36.05
C ASN A 218 -28.43 -6.54 -36.10
N LEU A 219 -28.70 -5.73 -35.08
CA LEU A 219 -29.77 -4.74 -35.06
C LEU A 219 -29.60 -3.71 -36.18
N ASP A 220 -28.39 -3.19 -36.35
CA ASP A 220 -28.07 -2.19 -37.37
C ASP A 220 -28.23 -2.79 -38.78
N SER A 221 -27.77 -4.01 -38.99
CA SER A 221 -27.95 -4.75 -40.26
C SER A 221 -29.41 -5.02 -40.57
N LEU A 222 -30.20 -5.46 -39.57
CA LEU A 222 -31.62 -5.71 -39.68
C LEU A 222 -32.37 -4.43 -40.08
N TYR A 223 -32.05 -3.28 -39.43
CA TYR A 223 -32.61 -1.97 -39.77
C TYR A 223 -32.32 -1.60 -41.21
N GLN A 224 -31.08 -1.74 -41.65
CA GLN A 224 -30.69 -1.38 -43.05
C GLN A 224 -31.41 -2.26 -44.08
N GLN A 225 -31.53 -3.58 -43.81
CA GLN A 225 -32.05 -4.51 -44.80
C GLN A 225 -33.57 -4.56 -44.83
N LYS A 226 -34.25 -4.51 -43.69
CA LYS A 226 -35.69 -4.77 -43.58
C LYS A 226 -36.55 -3.54 -43.18
N SER A 227 -35.90 -2.42 -42.84
CA SER A 227 -36.60 -1.17 -42.58
C SER A 227 -36.21 -0.08 -43.56
N TYR A 228 -34.97 0.32 -43.59
CA TYR A 228 -34.53 1.45 -44.42
C TYR A 228 -34.61 1.19 -45.92
N ARG A 229 -34.07 0.08 -46.41
CA ARG A 229 -34.12 -0.23 -47.87
C ARG A 229 -35.55 -0.45 -48.37
N PRO A 230 -36.39 -1.28 -47.72
CA PRO A 230 -37.74 -1.47 -48.17
C PRO A 230 -38.58 -0.19 -48.15
N SER A 231 -38.42 0.68 -47.12
CA SER A 231 -39.09 1.97 -47.04
C SER A 231 -38.74 2.87 -48.24
N ARG A 232 -37.42 2.92 -48.62
CA ARG A 232 -36.93 3.64 -49.80
C ARG A 232 -37.47 3.05 -51.09
N ASP A 233 -37.48 1.70 -51.23
CA ASP A 233 -37.93 1.01 -52.43
C ASP A 233 -39.43 1.17 -52.63
N TYR A 234 -40.20 1.20 -51.54
CA TYR A 234 -41.64 1.51 -51.54
C TYR A 234 -41.87 2.97 -52.00
N SER A 235 -41.10 3.94 -51.45
CA SER A 235 -41.21 5.36 -51.85
C SER A 235 -40.88 5.58 -53.32
N LEU A 236 -40.00 4.76 -53.88
CA LEU A 236 -39.61 4.75 -55.30
C LEU A 236 -40.57 3.88 -56.18
N LYS A 237 -41.64 3.35 -55.64
CA LYS A 237 -42.64 2.48 -56.29
C LYS A 237 -42.02 1.19 -56.90
N LYS A 238 -40.91 0.70 -56.34
CA LYS A 238 -40.24 -0.55 -56.75
C LYS A 238 -40.87 -1.80 -56.18
N ILE A 239 -41.53 -1.69 -55.01
CA ILE A 239 -42.30 -2.72 -54.34
C ILE A 239 -43.70 -2.26 -54.04
N SER A 240 -44.65 -3.20 -53.93
CA SER A 240 -46.05 -2.92 -53.56
C SER A 240 -46.21 -2.60 -52.09
N TYR A 241 -47.33 -1.97 -51.73
CA TYR A 241 -47.67 -1.71 -50.32
C TYR A 241 -47.80 -3.02 -49.48
N THR A 242 -48.34 -4.09 -50.10
CA THR A 242 -48.50 -5.37 -49.47
C THR A 242 -47.13 -6.00 -49.14
N GLU A 243 -46.21 -5.99 -50.09
CA GLU A 243 -44.84 -6.48 -49.91
C GLU A 243 -44.08 -5.66 -48.84
N TYR A 244 -44.22 -4.35 -48.86
CA TYR A 244 -43.64 -3.48 -47.80
C TYR A 244 -44.18 -3.82 -46.45
N GLN A 245 -45.51 -4.01 -46.30
CA GLN A 245 -46.15 -4.40 -45.04
C GLN A 245 -45.63 -5.77 -44.53
N GLN A 246 -45.48 -6.74 -45.38
CA GLN A 246 -44.95 -8.07 -45.02
C GLN A 246 -43.48 -7.97 -44.51
N ILE A 247 -42.63 -7.24 -45.20
CA ILE A 247 -41.25 -7.03 -44.80
C ILE A 247 -41.20 -6.29 -43.45
N ASN A 248 -42.00 -5.28 -43.28
CA ASN A 248 -42.04 -4.46 -42.08
C ASN A 248 -42.54 -5.27 -40.85
N ASN A 249 -43.51 -6.14 -41.03
CA ASN A 249 -43.96 -7.05 -39.96
C ASN A 249 -42.88 -8.03 -39.54
N LEU A 250 -42.11 -8.55 -40.48
CA LEU A 250 -40.94 -9.41 -40.20
C LEU A 250 -39.83 -8.65 -39.48
N TYR A 251 -39.61 -7.40 -39.91
CA TYR A 251 -38.64 -6.50 -39.23
C TYR A 251 -38.97 -6.34 -37.76
N TYR A 252 -40.23 -5.98 -37.40
CA TYR A 252 -40.58 -5.78 -36.00
C TYR A 252 -40.43 -7.05 -35.18
N LYS A 253 -40.84 -8.21 -35.72
CA LYS A 253 -40.70 -9.48 -35.03
C LYS A 253 -39.26 -9.84 -34.73
N GLU A 254 -38.35 -9.70 -35.70
CA GLU A 254 -36.95 -10.00 -35.53
C GLU A 254 -36.23 -8.96 -34.63
N ARG A 255 -36.56 -7.69 -34.79
CA ARG A 255 -36.09 -6.60 -33.94
C ARG A 255 -36.42 -6.87 -32.46
N ASP A 256 -37.67 -7.21 -32.16
CA ASP A 256 -38.12 -7.43 -30.78
C ASP A 256 -37.41 -8.67 -30.16
N SER A 257 -37.10 -9.66 -30.98
CA SER A 257 -36.29 -10.81 -30.56
C SER A 257 -34.86 -10.37 -30.19
N LEU A 258 -34.21 -9.56 -31.04
CA LEU A 258 -32.85 -9.05 -30.78
C LEU A 258 -32.81 -8.09 -29.58
N TYR A 259 -33.84 -7.28 -29.34
CA TYR A 259 -33.93 -6.46 -28.13
C TYR A 259 -34.03 -7.30 -26.84
N LYS A 260 -34.82 -8.37 -26.84
CA LYS A 260 -34.87 -9.29 -25.69
C LYS A 260 -33.52 -9.91 -25.38
N VAL A 261 -32.75 -10.29 -26.40
CA VAL A 261 -31.38 -10.76 -26.21
C VAL A 261 -30.47 -9.66 -25.65
N LYS A 262 -30.58 -8.44 -26.18
CA LYS A 262 -29.83 -7.27 -25.69
C LYS A 262 -30.11 -6.98 -24.22
N ASP A 263 -31.38 -6.97 -23.82
CA ASP A 263 -31.79 -6.71 -22.44
C ASP A 263 -31.24 -7.80 -21.49
N SER A 264 -31.29 -9.06 -21.89
CA SER A 264 -30.73 -10.18 -21.12
C SER A 264 -29.21 -10.04 -20.96
N LEU A 265 -28.50 -9.72 -22.04
CA LEU A 265 -27.05 -9.51 -21.99
C LEU A 265 -26.67 -8.30 -21.12
N GLN A 266 -27.40 -7.20 -21.19
CA GLN A 266 -27.19 -6.04 -20.35
C GLN A 266 -27.46 -6.32 -18.86
N GLN A 267 -28.46 -7.15 -18.56
CA GLN A 267 -28.73 -7.58 -17.19
C GLN A 267 -27.58 -8.42 -16.64
N LEU A 268 -27.06 -9.36 -17.42
CA LEU A 268 -25.90 -10.16 -17.06
C LEU A 268 -24.65 -9.27 -16.87
N GLU A 269 -24.39 -8.34 -17.77
CA GLU A 269 -23.28 -7.40 -17.66
C GLU A 269 -23.34 -6.60 -16.35
N ARG A 270 -24.52 -6.09 -15.98
CA ARG A 270 -24.71 -5.39 -14.70
C ARG A 270 -24.40 -6.27 -13.51
N GLN A 271 -24.92 -7.51 -13.48
CA GLN A 271 -24.64 -8.45 -12.39
C GLN A 271 -23.12 -8.73 -12.25
N TYR A 272 -22.42 -8.94 -13.36
CA TYR A 272 -20.97 -9.16 -13.32
C TYR A 272 -20.20 -7.91 -12.90
N ARG A 273 -20.65 -6.72 -13.30
CA ARG A 273 -20.04 -5.45 -12.89
C ARG A 273 -20.23 -5.19 -11.39
N ASP A 274 -21.40 -5.50 -10.85
CA ASP A 274 -21.69 -5.36 -9.42
C ASP A 274 -20.85 -6.36 -8.60
N ASN A 275 -20.77 -7.61 -9.00
CA ASN A 275 -19.91 -8.61 -8.37
C ASN A 275 -18.40 -8.22 -8.41
N LYS A 276 -17.95 -7.63 -9.53
CA LYS A 276 -16.60 -7.11 -9.64
C LYS A 276 -16.36 -5.99 -8.64
N ARG A 277 -17.30 -5.04 -8.54
CA ARG A 277 -17.24 -3.92 -7.60
C ARG A 277 -17.19 -4.40 -6.15
N GLU A 278 -18.03 -5.35 -5.76
CA GLU A 278 -17.99 -5.96 -4.42
C GLU A 278 -16.63 -6.62 -4.13
N THR A 279 -16.05 -7.30 -5.11
CA THR A 279 -14.73 -7.93 -4.95
C THR A 279 -13.63 -6.88 -4.78
N GLU A 280 -13.62 -5.85 -5.62
CA GLU A 280 -12.65 -4.75 -5.53
C GLU A 280 -12.81 -3.93 -4.23
N ASP A 281 -14.03 -3.72 -3.76
CA ASP A 281 -14.28 -3.02 -2.50
C ASP A 281 -13.79 -3.87 -1.31
N ARG A 282 -14.01 -5.18 -1.35
CA ARG A 282 -13.47 -6.11 -0.35
C ARG A 282 -11.94 -6.16 -0.36
N GLU A 283 -11.32 -6.19 -1.54
CA GLU A 283 -9.86 -6.12 -1.67
C GLU A 283 -9.30 -4.81 -1.12
N ARG A 284 -9.95 -3.68 -1.39
CA ARG A 284 -9.56 -2.37 -0.81
C ARG A 284 -9.74 -2.33 0.70
N GLU A 285 -10.80 -2.93 1.23
CA GLU A 285 -11.01 -3.04 2.68
C GLU A 285 -9.89 -3.87 3.33
N ILE A 286 -9.53 -5.02 2.73
CA ILE A 286 -8.39 -5.84 3.18
C ILE A 286 -7.09 -5.04 3.11
N GLU A 287 -6.83 -4.33 2.01
CA GLU A 287 -5.65 -3.49 1.85
C GLU A 287 -5.59 -2.37 2.89
N GLN A 288 -6.72 -1.73 3.17
CA GLN A 288 -6.81 -0.71 4.21
C GLN A 288 -6.55 -1.28 5.60
N LEU A 289 -7.12 -2.45 5.93
CA LEU A 289 -6.83 -3.18 7.15
C LEU A 289 -5.35 -3.55 7.25
N GLN A 290 -4.75 -3.99 6.15
CA GLN A 290 -3.32 -4.28 6.07
C GLN A 290 -2.44 -3.05 6.31
N ARG A 291 -2.84 -1.89 5.82
CA ARG A 291 -2.09 -0.63 6.00
C ARG A 291 -2.19 -0.07 7.41
N THR A 292 -3.35 -0.12 8.01
CA THR A 292 -3.56 0.46 9.35
C THR A 292 -3.13 -0.45 10.48
N GLY A 293 -3.08 -1.77 10.26
CA GLY A 293 -2.82 -2.75 11.31
C GLY A 293 -3.88 -2.79 12.41
N LEU A 294 -4.89 -1.96 12.30
CA LEU A 294 -6.02 -1.89 13.21
C LEU A 294 -7.16 -2.67 12.57
N SER A 295 -7.42 -3.87 13.05
CA SER A 295 -8.65 -4.57 12.76
C SER A 295 -9.56 -4.56 13.96
N PHE A 296 -10.81 -4.35 13.66
CA PHE A 296 -11.84 -4.27 14.66
C PHE A 296 -12.52 -5.63 14.83
N SER A 297 -12.50 -6.06 16.05
CA SER A 297 -13.52 -6.86 16.73
C SER A 297 -13.83 -8.28 16.31
N GLN A 298 -13.63 -8.81 15.13
CA GLN A 298 -14.15 -10.15 14.80
C GLN A 298 -13.11 -11.05 14.13
N ILE A 299 -12.09 -11.47 14.87
CA ILE A 299 -11.11 -12.40 14.30
C ILE A 299 -11.29 -13.75 14.92
N LYS A 300 -11.73 -14.69 14.08
CA LYS A 300 -11.85 -16.09 14.40
C LYS A 300 -10.47 -16.74 14.31
N ILE A 301 -9.96 -17.22 15.45
CA ILE A 301 -8.74 -18.02 15.48
C ILE A 301 -9.11 -19.47 15.74
N ASN A 302 -8.81 -20.31 14.77
CA ASN A 302 -8.87 -21.74 14.95
C ASN A 302 -7.51 -22.16 15.54
N GLN A 303 -7.41 -22.30 16.86
CA GLN A 303 -6.15 -22.66 17.51
C GLN A 303 -6.01 -24.16 17.74
N ASP A 304 -7.14 -24.88 17.79
CA ASP A 304 -7.16 -26.33 17.92
C ASP A 304 -8.42 -26.89 17.29
N THR A 305 -8.33 -28.04 16.69
CA THR A 305 -9.46 -28.77 16.10
C THR A 305 -10.53 -29.17 17.11
N LEU A 306 -10.28 -28.96 18.40
CA LEU A 306 -11.15 -29.44 19.52
C LEU A 306 -11.84 -28.33 20.31
N SER A 307 -11.42 -27.06 20.21
CA SER A 307 -12.12 -25.96 20.91
C SER A 307 -12.21 -24.73 20.03
N LEU A 308 -13.44 -24.43 19.60
CA LEU A 308 -13.71 -23.24 18.82
C LEU A 308 -13.86 -22.06 19.79
N LYS A 309 -12.78 -21.28 19.96
CA LYS A 309 -12.77 -20.06 20.77
C LYS A 309 -12.83 -18.85 19.88
N TRP A 310 -13.63 -17.89 20.31
CA TRP A 310 -13.70 -16.57 19.71
C TRP A 310 -12.98 -15.57 20.61
N PHE A 311 -12.05 -14.85 20.05
CA PHE A 311 -11.37 -13.75 20.70
C PHE A 311 -11.80 -12.45 20.07
N GLY A 312 -12.12 -11.44 20.87
CA GLY A 312 -12.57 -10.17 20.35
C GLY A 312 -12.23 -8.99 21.25
N LEU A 313 -12.23 -7.81 20.65
CA LEU A 313 -12.13 -6.52 21.32
C LEU A 313 -13.44 -5.80 21.09
N TYR A 314 -14.23 -5.58 22.13
CA TYR A 314 -15.55 -4.99 22.04
C TYR A 314 -15.77 -3.94 23.13
N SER A 315 -16.50 -2.89 22.83
CA SER A 315 -17.21 -2.11 23.82
C SER A 315 -18.49 -2.85 24.26
N ASP A 316 -19.09 -2.45 25.35
CA ASP A 316 -20.32 -3.06 25.82
C ASP A 316 -21.45 -2.94 24.75
N GLU A 317 -21.54 -1.82 24.05
CA GLU A 317 -22.51 -1.62 22.95
C GLU A 317 -22.22 -2.50 21.72
N GLU A 318 -20.95 -2.69 21.37
CA GLU A 318 -20.53 -3.57 20.27
C GLU A 318 -20.83 -5.03 20.59
N LEU A 319 -20.65 -5.45 21.85
CA LEU A 319 -20.95 -6.79 22.30
C LEU A 319 -22.46 -7.10 22.21
N ASP A 320 -23.31 -6.14 22.55
CA ASP A 320 -24.77 -6.30 22.47
C ASP A 320 -25.26 -6.51 21.03
N LYS A 321 -24.59 -5.91 20.07
CA LYS A 321 -24.91 -6.00 18.62
C LYS A 321 -24.27 -7.18 17.90
N LEU A 322 -23.43 -7.97 18.58
CA LEU A 322 -22.50 -8.91 17.96
C LEU A 322 -23.14 -10.01 17.08
N ASN A 323 -24.38 -10.41 17.33
CA ASN A 323 -25.08 -11.42 16.52
C ASN A 323 -26.20 -10.83 15.66
N ASP A 324 -26.43 -9.53 15.75
CA ASP A 324 -27.37 -8.88 14.87
C ASP A 324 -26.72 -8.80 13.47
N ARG A 325 -27.47 -9.10 12.43
CA ARG A 325 -27.02 -9.05 11.03
C ARG A 325 -26.65 -7.64 10.56
N VAL A 326 -26.71 -6.67 11.43
CA VAL A 326 -26.16 -5.35 11.21
C VAL A 326 -24.65 -5.53 11.18
N ASN A 327 -24.06 -5.33 10.01
CA ASN A 327 -22.63 -5.13 9.89
C ASN A 327 -22.22 -4.18 11.02
N ILE A 328 -21.48 -4.69 11.99
CA ILE A 328 -20.69 -3.85 12.87
C ILE A 328 -19.68 -3.24 11.90
N GLN A 329 -20.11 -2.20 11.21
CA GLN A 329 -19.23 -1.38 10.42
C GLN A 329 -18.16 -0.96 11.42
N ASN A 330 -16.93 -1.30 11.10
CA ASN A 330 -15.76 -0.86 11.79
C ASN A 330 -15.95 0.61 12.16
N SER A 331 -16.48 0.85 13.35
CA SER A 331 -16.57 2.21 13.83
C SER A 331 -15.14 2.62 14.08
N ASN A 332 -14.59 3.48 13.24
CA ASN A 332 -13.36 4.21 13.51
C ASN A 332 -13.59 5.17 14.69
N ASP A 333 -14.35 4.71 15.69
CA ASP A 333 -14.64 5.47 16.87
C ASP A 333 -13.38 5.55 17.72
N GLU A 334 -12.68 6.66 17.58
CA GLU A 334 -11.48 6.98 18.35
C GLU A 334 -11.77 7.14 19.85
N THR A 335 -13.04 7.15 20.25
CA THR A 335 -13.48 7.27 21.65
C THR A 335 -13.88 5.93 22.26
N ALA A 336 -14.07 4.89 21.44
CA ALA A 336 -14.51 3.58 21.91
C ALA A 336 -13.51 2.95 22.86
N ARG A 337 -14.00 2.52 24.03
CA ARG A 337 -13.23 1.76 25.01
C ARG A 337 -13.63 0.30 24.90
N ARG A 338 -12.67 -0.54 24.52
CA ARG A 338 -12.87 -1.96 24.26
C ARG A 338 -12.18 -2.84 25.30
N LYS A 339 -12.83 -3.91 25.67
CA LYS A 339 -12.28 -4.97 26.53
C LYS A 339 -11.95 -6.17 25.68
N PHE A 340 -11.01 -6.98 26.13
CA PHE A 340 -10.70 -8.27 25.51
C PHE A 340 -11.66 -9.34 26.01
N PHE A 341 -12.35 -10.01 25.10
CA PHE A 341 -13.32 -11.06 25.37
C PHE A 341 -12.87 -12.40 24.81
N ILE A 342 -13.20 -13.45 25.55
CA ILE A 342 -13.10 -14.84 25.10
C ILE A 342 -14.46 -15.48 25.23
N THR A 343 -14.91 -16.15 24.18
CA THR A 343 -16.17 -16.92 24.21
C THR A 343 -16.08 -18.14 23.30
N ASP A 344 -17.01 -19.06 23.48
CA ASP A 344 -17.20 -20.16 22.55
C ASP A 344 -18.06 -19.71 21.36
N TYR A 345 -17.85 -20.33 20.20
CA TYR A 345 -18.71 -20.13 19.06
C TYR A 345 -19.13 -21.48 18.45
N SER A 346 -20.25 -21.47 17.76
CA SER A 346 -20.77 -22.61 17.02
C SER A 346 -21.08 -22.19 15.57
N PHE A 347 -21.30 -23.18 14.72
CA PHE A 347 -21.79 -22.92 13.37
C PHE A 347 -23.30 -23.13 13.29
N SER A 348 -24.00 -22.21 12.64
CA SER A 348 -25.38 -22.40 12.23
C SER A 348 -25.50 -23.45 11.13
N LYS A 349 -26.72 -23.92 10.85
CA LYS A 349 -27.01 -24.83 9.74
C LYS A 349 -26.52 -24.30 8.37
N ASN A 350 -26.34 -22.98 8.24
CA ASN A 350 -25.86 -22.31 7.03
C ASN A 350 -24.36 -21.95 7.10
N ASN A 351 -23.60 -22.62 7.96
CA ASN A 351 -22.17 -22.35 8.19
C ASN A 351 -21.81 -20.93 8.66
N ALA A 352 -22.78 -20.15 9.14
CA ALA A 352 -22.49 -18.87 9.78
C ALA A 352 -22.02 -19.11 11.23
N ALA A 353 -20.96 -18.44 11.64
CA ALA A 353 -20.47 -18.50 13.01
C ALA A 353 -21.45 -17.76 13.94
N ILE A 354 -21.88 -18.45 15.01
CA ILE A 354 -22.73 -17.89 16.07
C ILE A 354 -21.86 -17.79 17.34
N ILE A 355 -21.74 -16.58 17.84
CA ILE A 355 -20.97 -16.28 19.04
C ILE A 355 -21.89 -16.41 20.25
N ASN A 356 -21.47 -17.16 21.25
CA ASN A 356 -22.20 -17.29 22.51
C ASN A 356 -21.98 -16.06 23.40
N LYS A 357 -22.80 -15.02 23.22
CA LYS A 357 -22.74 -13.78 24.03
C LYS A 357 -22.85 -14.03 25.52
N ALA A 358 -23.75 -14.96 25.93
CA ALA A 358 -23.99 -15.24 27.34
C ALA A 358 -22.77 -15.88 28.05
N ALA A 359 -21.93 -16.56 27.27
CA ALA A 359 -20.68 -17.14 27.77
C ALA A 359 -19.46 -16.22 27.55
N ALA A 360 -19.66 -15.07 26.90
CA ALA A 360 -18.57 -14.12 26.66
C ALA A 360 -18.09 -13.54 28.01
N LYS A 361 -16.83 -13.80 28.33
CA LYS A 361 -16.20 -13.28 29.54
C LYS A 361 -15.18 -12.23 29.14
N SER A 362 -15.29 -11.02 29.70
CA SER A 362 -14.19 -10.08 29.73
C SER A 362 -13.07 -10.66 30.59
N THR A 363 -11.91 -10.85 30.01
CA THR A 363 -10.78 -11.46 30.68
C THR A 363 -9.79 -10.44 31.23
N SER A 364 -9.93 -9.17 30.86
CA SER A 364 -9.14 -8.06 31.42
C SER A 364 -10.05 -7.01 32.03
N SER A 365 -9.64 -6.47 33.18
CA SER A 365 -10.24 -5.27 33.78
C SER A 365 -9.79 -3.99 33.06
N THR A 366 -8.95 -4.10 32.04
CA THR A 366 -8.33 -2.96 31.35
C THR A 366 -9.13 -2.64 30.09
N ASP A 367 -9.59 -1.42 30.00
CA ASP A 367 -10.20 -0.87 28.79
C ASP A 367 -9.12 -0.31 27.87
N PHE A 368 -9.16 -0.70 26.61
CA PHE A 368 -8.25 -0.24 25.57
C PHE A 368 -8.97 0.81 24.70
N LEU A 369 -8.45 2.03 24.69
CA LEU A 369 -9.03 3.13 23.92
C LEU A 369 -8.71 2.98 22.41
N ALA A 370 -9.72 3.08 21.56
CA ALA A 370 -9.58 2.96 20.10
C ALA A 370 -8.79 1.71 19.67
N ALA A 371 -9.04 0.59 20.36
CA ALA A 371 -8.22 -0.60 20.25
C ALA A 371 -8.57 -1.48 19.07
N GLY A 372 -7.55 -2.15 18.52
CA GLY A 372 -7.69 -3.21 17.52
C GLY A 372 -6.55 -4.22 17.61
N PHE A 373 -6.78 -5.44 17.10
CA PHE A 373 -5.69 -6.40 16.95
C PHE A 373 -4.71 -5.95 15.88
N LEU A 374 -3.42 -6.14 16.12
CA LEU A 374 -2.42 -6.00 15.09
C LEU A 374 -2.48 -7.24 14.19
N LEU A 375 -2.70 -7.02 12.89
CA LEU A 375 -2.89 -8.08 11.91
C LEU A 375 -1.62 -8.39 11.13
N ASN A 376 -1.44 -9.66 10.81
CA ASN A 376 -0.51 -10.06 9.77
C ASN A 376 -1.05 -9.62 8.41
N LYS A 377 -0.26 -8.85 7.65
CA LYS A 377 -0.68 -8.25 6.37
C LYS A 377 -1.03 -9.27 5.29
N THR A 378 -0.38 -10.43 5.32
CA THR A 378 -0.60 -11.47 4.30
C THR A 378 -1.85 -12.29 4.58
N THR A 379 -2.10 -12.60 5.87
CA THR A 379 -3.17 -13.50 6.26
C THR A 379 -4.40 -12.79 6.78
N ALA A 380 -4.33 -11.47 7.03
CA ALA A 380 -5.34 -10.66 7.70
C ALA A 380 -5.79 -11.25 9.06
N ARG A 381 -4.90 -12.03 9.70
CA ARG A 381 -5.14 -12.63 11.03
C ARG A 381 -4.35 -11.89 12.10
N PRO A 382 -4.79 -11.91 13.36
CA PRO A 382 -4.00 -11.35 14.45
C PRO A 382 -2.59 -11.92 14.49
N ILE A 383 -1.65 -11.04 14.75
CA ILE A 383 -0.29 -11.46 15.03
C ILE A 383 -0.28 -12.16 16.38
N ILE A 384 0.23 -13.40 16.38
CA ILE A 384 0.46 -14.19 17.58
C ILE A 384 1.96 -14.21 17.83
N VAL A 385 2.35 -13.75 19.01
CA VAL A 385 3.76 -13.73 19.41
C VAL A 385 4.23 -15.17 19.62
N PRO A 386 5.31 -15.60 18.95
CA PRO A 386 5.87 -16.92 19.13
C PRO A 386 6.24 -17.19 20.60
N GLY A 387 5.97 -18.39 21.08
CA GLY A 387 6.41 -18.86 22.41
C GLY A 387 5.42 -18.60 23.55
N ASN A 388 4.62 -17.53 23.53
CA ASN A 388 3.68 -17.23 24.62
C ASN A 388 2.20 -17.20 24.20
N ASN A 389 1.90 -17.47 22.93
CA ASN A 389 0.55 -17.45 22.37
C ASN A 389 -0.23 -16.17 22.72
N SER A 390 0.43 -15.03 22.64
CA SER A 390 -0.17 -13.73 22.94
C SER A 390 -0.53 -12.98 21.68
N PHE A 391 -1.65 -12.28 21.73
CA PHE A 391 -2.06 -11.31 20.69
C PHE A 391 -1.39 -9.98 20.95
N LEU A 392 -1.21 -9.21 19.89
CA LEU A 392 -0.82 -7.81 19.96
C LEU A 392 -2.04 -6.92 19.72
N ILE A 393 -2.30 -6.04 20.68
CA ILE A 393 -3.36 -5.04 20.63
C ILE A 393 -2.72 -3.68 20.50
N ALA A 394 -3.08 -2.98 19.42
CA ALA A 394 -2.75 -1.58 19.27
C ALA A 394 -3.90 -0.73 19.83
N HIS A 395 -3.58 0.26 20.64
CA HIS A 395 -4.57 1.16 21.25
C HIS A 395 -3.94 2.54 21.49
N LYS A 396 -4.75 3.53 21.87
CA LYS A 396 -4.27 4.87 22.19
C LYS A 396 -4.23 5.10 23.72
N ASP A 397 -3.33 5.97 24.16
CA ASP A 397 -3.29 6.42 25.57
C ASP A 397 -4.36 7.48 25.85
N GLN A 398 -4.71 8.31 24.88
CA GLN A 398 -5.75 9.34 24.97
C GLN A 398 -6.44 9.62 23.62
N VAL A 399 -7.61 10.24 23.69
CA VAL A 399 -8.37 10.65 22.50
C VAL A 399 -7.69 11.81 21.78
N GLY A 400 -7.80 11.81 20.44
CA GLY A 400 -7.36 12.92 19.60
C GLY A 400 -5.95 12.75 19.03
N ARG A 401 -5.49 13.79 18.36
CA ARG A 401 -4.21 13.78 17.60
C ARG A 401 -2.97 13.68 18.49
N GLU A 402 -3.04 14.12 19.74
CA GLU A 402 -1.94 14.03 20.69
C GLU A 402 -1.79 12.62 21.29
N GLY A 403 -2.81 11.78 21.14
CA GLY A 403 -2.80 10.41 21.63
C GLY A 403 -1.67 9.60 21.01
N LYS A 404 -0.94 8.86 21.86
CA LYS A 404 0.15 7.98 21.45
C LYS A 404 -0.34 6.56 21.29
N ILE A 405 0.18 5.88 20.29
CA ILE A 405 -0.11 4.47 20.06
C ILE A 405 0.66 3.64 21.08
N LEU A 406 -0.05 2.77 21.77
CA LEU A 406 0.48 1.74 22.65
C LEU A 406 0.28 0.38 21.99
N ILE A 407 1.21 -0.53 22.20
CA ILE A 407 1.07 -1.94 21.81
C ILE A 407 1.11 -2.78 23.06
N THR A 408 0.04 -3.52 23.32
CA THR A 408 -0.07 -4.42 24.48
C THR A 408 -0.12 -5.86 24.02
N SER A 409 0.70 -6.71 24.63
CA SER A 409 0.63 -8.16 24.50
C SER A 409 -0.43 -8.70 25.45
N ILE A 410 -1.37 -9.51 24.95
CA ILE A 410 -2.36 -10.20 25.78
C ILE A 410 -2.42 -11.67 25.40
N ASN A 411 -2.32 -12.56 26.40
CA ASN A 411 -2.34 -13.99 26.11
C ASN A 411 -3.77 -14.52 25.87
N THR A 412 -3.87 -15.75 25.41
CA THR A 412 -5.16 -16.42 25.12
C THR A 412 -6.03 -16.64 26.35
N ALA A 413 -5.50 -16.45 27.55
CA ALA A 413 -6.27 -16.45 28.81
C ALA A 413 -6.73 -15.03 29.21
N GLY A 414 -6.39 -14.00 28.42
CA GLY A 414 -6.78 -12.61 28.63
C GLY A 414 -5.93 -11.88 29.66
N LYS A 415 -4.79 -12.43 30.02
CA LYS A 415 -3.85 -11.75 30.91
C LYS A 415 -2.93 -10.84 30.07
N ALA A 416 -2.89 -9.56 30.39
CA ALA A 416 -1.94 -8.62 29.80
C ALA A 416 -0.51 -8.98 30.24
N GLY A 417 0.38 -9.02 29.26
CA GLY A 417 1.81 -9.15 29.45
C GLY A 417 2.47 -7.78 29.54
N TRP A 418 3.26 -7.43 28.53
CA TRP A 418 3.90 -6.13 28.44
C TRP A 418 3.06 -5.11 27.63
N THR A 419 3.29 -3.84 27.90
CA THR A 419 2.80 -2.72 27.10
C THR A 419 3.97 -1.84 26.66
N CYS A 420 4.09 -1.62 25.36
CA CYS A 420 5.10 -0.78 24.76
C CYS A 420 4.46 0.55 24.33
N ASN A 421 4.97 1.68 24.86
CA ASN A 421 4.62 3.00 24.37
C ASN A 421 5.49 3.32 23.13
N THR A 422 4.86 3.38 21.98
CA THR A 422 5.57 3.68 20.72
C THR A 422 6.00 5.13 20.63
N ALA A 423 5.41 6.03 21.41
CA ALA A 423 5.50 7.48 21.28
C ALA A 423 5.09 8.03 19.90
N LEU A 424 4.52 7.20 19.02
CA LEU A 424 3.98 7.61 17.74
C LEU A 424 2.53 8.09 17.90
N SER A 425 2.17 9.12 17.17
CA SER A 425 0.78 9.57 17.06
C SER A 425 0.04 8.83 15.94
N GLU A 426 0.76 8.52 14.87
CA GLU A 426 0.26 7.76 13.72
C GLU A 426 1.35 6.81 13.25
N TRP A 427 0.95 5.67 12.73
CA TRP A 427 1.82 4.76 12.00
C TRP A 427 1.35 4.60 10.56
N SER A 428 2.29 4.39 9.66
CA SER A 428 2.01 4.25 8.24
C SER A 428 2.23 2.82 7.75
N ASP A 429 3.13 2.09 8.43
CA ASP A 429 3.49 0.74 8.02
C ASP A 429 4.10 -0.06 9.17
N TRP A 430 4.04 -1.39 9.07
CA TRP A 430 4.74 -2.32 9.97
C TRP A 430 5.16 -3.58 9.24
N VAL A 431 6.21 -4.21 9.74
CA VAL A 431 6.72 -5.49 9.23
C VAL A 431 7.01 -6.40 10.41
N LEU A 432 6.53 -7.65 10.34
CA LEU A 432 6.89 -8.69 11.29
C LEU A 432 8.00 -9.56 10.69
N SER A 433 9.09 -9.73 11.40
CA SER A 433 10.16 -10.65 11.02
C SER A 433 10.76 -11.28 12.27
N GLY A 434 10.73 -12.62 12.31
CA GLY A 434 11.14 -13.37 13.50
C GLY A 434 10.39 -12.91 14.74
N ASN A 435 11.16 -12.55 15.78
CA ASN A 435 10.63 -12.11 17.06
C ASN A 435 10.56 -10.57 17.22
N HIS A 436 10.61 -9.84 16.12
CA HIS A 436 10.59 -8.39 16.11
C HIS A 436 9.46 -7.84 15.25
N LEU A 437 8.84 -6.77 15.74
CA LEU A 437 7.89 -5.94 15.01
C LEU A 437 8.56 -4.61 14.69
N TYR A 438 8.62 -4.29 13.42
CA TYR A 438 9.13 -3.02 12.90
C TYR A 438 7.96 -2.12 12.57
N VAL A 439 7.92 -0.95 13.16
CA VAL A 439 6.83 0.02 12.97
C VAL A 439 7.41 1.31 12.42
N PHE A 440 6.76 1.81 11.38
CA PHE A 440 7.09 3.09 10.75
C PHE A 440 5.97 4.08 11.00
N GLY A 441 6.31 5.25 11.52
CA GLY A 441 5.29 6.21 11.91
C GLY A 441 5.78 7.64 12.04
N VAL A 442 4.90 8.47 12.56
CA VAL A 442 5.09 9.90 12.70
C VAL A 442 5.01 10.31 14.17
N ASP A 443 5.98 11.08 14.62
CA ASP A 443 5.86 11.84 15.86
C ASP A 443 5.40 13.26 15.53
N ASN A 444 4.15 13.57 15.81
CA ASN A 444 3.40 14.75 15.35
C ASN A 444 3.96 16.12 15.73
N LYS A 445 5.03 16.16 16.48
CA LYS A 445 5.50 17.46 17.01
C LYS A 445 6.05 18.42 15.96
N ASN A 446 6.40 17.95 14.75
CA ASN A 446 7.14 18.76 13.77
C ASN A 446 6.89 18.51 12.28
N LEU A 447 5.92 17.69 11.85
CA LEU A 447 5.77 17.35 10.44
C LEU A 447 4.46 17.86 9.84
N SER A 448 4.59 18.72 8.85
CA SER A 448 3.48 19.26 8.06
C SER A 448 2.93 18.26 7.03
N SER A 449 3.63 17.16 6.76
CA SER A 449 3.31 16.23 5.65
C SER A 449 2.61 14.95 6.07
N GLY A 450 2.64 14.55 7.36
CA GLY A 450 2.13 13.24 7.81
C GLY A 450 2.96 12.04 7.34
N GLU A 451 4.09 12.27 6.66
CA GLU A 451 4.97 11.21 6.15
C GLU A 451 5.80 10.59 7.28
N PRO A 452 6.02 9.26 7.29
CA PRO A 452 6.74 8.58 8.37
C PRO A 452 8.21 8.97 8.42
N ASN A 453 8.68 9.23 9.63
CA ASN A 453 10.07 9.60 9.90
C ASN A 453 10.70 8.83 11.06
N ILE A 454 9.94 7.97 11.71
CA ILE A 454 10.38 7.16 12.84
C ILE A 454 10.33 5.67 12.48
N LEU A 455 11.41 4.97 12.83
CA LEU A 455 11.46 3.51 12.87
C LEU A 455 11.49 3.07 14.32
N LEU A 456 10.60 2.14 14.71
CA LEU A 456 10.69 1.36 15.93
C LEU A 456 11.00 -0.09 15.61
N CYS A 457 11.91 -0.68 16.38
CA CYS A 457 12.16 -2.11 16.44
C CYS A 457 11.70 -2.61 17.80
N ILE A 458 10.61 -3.36 17.86
CA ILE A 458 9.99 -3.86 19.09
C ILE A 458 10.33 -5.34 19.24
N ASP A 459 11.00 -5.70 20.34
CA ASP A 459 11.22 -7.08 20.75
C ASP A 459 9.91 -7.65 21.32
N LEU A 460 9.32 -8.64 20.64
CA LEU A 460 8.02 -9.18 20.99
C LEU A 460 8.04 -10.05 22.25
N GLU A 461 9.17 -10.55 22.69
CA GLU A 461 9.28 -11.28 23.94
C GLU A 461 9.25 -10.34 25.15
N LYS A 462 9.96 -9.21 25.03
CA LYS A 462 10.19 -8.28 26.15
C LYS A 462 9.27 -7.08 26.13
N GLY A 463 8.70 -6.74 24.96
CA GLY A 463 7.95 -5.50 24.78
C GLY A 463 8.82 -4.25 24.80
N THR A 464 10.14 -4.39 24.67
CA THR A 464 11.06 -3.26 24.63
C THR A 464 11.22 -2.76 23.20
N ALA A 465 11.30 -1.45 23.02
CA ALA A 465 11.47 -0.83 21.71
C ALA A 465 12.78 -0.06 21.61
N SER A 466 13.45 -0.22 20.47
CA SER A 466 14.53 0.67 20.03
C SER A 466 14.01 1.57 18.92
N LYS A 467 14.43 2.83 18.90
CA LYS A 467 13.82 3.87 18.07
C LYS A 467 14.88 4.68 17.32
N TYR A 468 14.68 4.90 16.02
CA TYR A 468 15.50 5.77 15.19
C TYR A 468 14.67 6.87 14.55
N ASP A 469 15.12 8.11 14.67
CA ASP A 469 14.52 9.28 14.04
C ASP A 469 15.32 9.64 12.77
N TYR A 470 14.71 9.40 11.62
CA TYR A 470 15.32 9.72 10.31
C TYR A 470 15.48 11.22 10.11
N PHE A 471 14.60 12.01 10.71
CA PHE A 471 14.69 13.47 10.62
C PHE A 471 15.93 13.98 11.36
N LYS A 472 16.14 13.53 12.59
CA LYS A 472 17.29 13.92 13.41
C LYS A 472 18.55 13.09 13.13
N GLU A 473 18.45 12.06 12.30
CA GLU A 473 19.51 11.09 12.01
C GLU A 473 20.15 10.51 13.27
N LYS A 474 19.33 10.19 14.27
CA LYS A 474 19.83 9.64 15.53
C LYS A 474 18.86 8.63 16.16
N LYS A 475 19.43 7.76 16.98
CA LYS A 475 18.69 6.94 17.92
C LYS A 475 18.01 7.83 18.95
N ILE A 476 16.81 7.48 19.33
CA ILE A 476 16.06 8.12 20.40
C ILE A 476 15.93 7.10 21.54
N GLU A 477 16.23 7.54 22.75
CA GLU A 477 16.03 6.78 23.99
C GLU A 477 14.56 6.82 24.42
#